data_622cb495b7310d0ad8fd517cbb0fa253
#
_entry.id   622cb495b7310d0ad8fd517cbb0fa253
#
_cell.length_a   1.000
_cell.length_b   1.000
_cell.length_c   1.000
_cell.angle_alpha   90.00
_cell.angle_beta   90.00
_cell.angle_gamma   90.00
#
_symmetry.space_group_name_H-M   'P 1'
#
loop_
_entity.id
_entity.type
_entity.pdbx_description
1 polymer ?
#
loop_
_entity_poly.entity_id
_entity_poly.type
_entity_poly.pdbx_seq_one_letter_code
_entity_poly.pdbx_strand_id
1 'polypeptide(L)'
;MHCIKCGNKTELAVPNGDNKTRQVCTVCGHIHYVNPNIIVGILPVKEDKILLCKRAIEPGYGKWTLPSGFMEIGESLEQGAKREAKEEANLQVQIMHLHTTYSLP
;
A
#
# COMPACT_ATOMS: atom_id res chain seq x y z
N MET A 1 -6.78 20.44 9.64
CA MET A 1 -6.10 20.08 8.39
C MET A 1 -6.17 21.23 7.41
N HIS A 2 -5.21 21.40 6.58
CA HIS A 2 -5.20 22.40 5.52
C HIS A 2 -5.37 21.74 4.15
N CYS A 3 -6.06 22.45 3.26
CA CYS A 3 -6.35 21.97 1.92
C CYS A 3 -5.07 21.82 1.09
N ILE A 4 -4.89 20.69 0.44
CA ILE A 4 -3.74 20.44 -0.41
C ILE A 4 -3.77 21.22 -1.72
N LYS A 5 -4.93 21.80 -2.10
CA LYS A 5 -5.08 22.60 -3.32
C LYS A 5 -4.81 24.08 -3.09
N CYS A 6 -5.35 24.67 -2.02
CA CYS A 6 -5.31 26.11 -1.82
C CYS A 6 -4.71 26.55 -0.48
N GLY A 7 -4.40 25.61 0.41
CA GLY A 7 -3.79 25.90 1.71
C GLY A 7 -4.73 26.40 2.79
N ASN A 8 -6.00 26.62 2.51
CA ASN A 8 -6.96 27.08 3.49
C ASN A 8 -7.41 25.93 4.41
N LYS A 9 -8.03 26.30 5.53
CA LYS A 9 -8.51 25.29 6.50
C LYS A 9 -9.62 24.43 5.91
N THR A 10 -9.61 23.16 6.29
CA THR A 10 -10.69 22.23 6.00
C THR A 10 -11.57 22.04 7.22
N GLU A 11 -12.78 21.55 7.02
CA GLU A 11 -13.70 21.17 8.08
C GLU A 11 -14.29 19.79 7.79
N LEU A 12 -14.76 19.11 8.83
CA LEU A 12 -15.45 17.84 8.70
C LEU A 12 -16.88 18.09 8.23
N ALA A 13 -17.23 17.55 7.09
CA ALA A 13 -18.57 17.68 6.51
C ALA A 13 -18.88 16.45 5.65
N VAL A 14 -20.17 16.24 5.39
CA VAL A 14 -20.63 15.21 4.47
C VAL A 14 -20.83 15.85 3.09
N PRO A 15 -20.02 15.53 2.09
CA PRO A 15 -20.16 16.12 0.76
C PRO A 15 -21.48 15.72 0.10
N ASN A 16 -21.95 16.52 -0.85
CA ASN A 16 -23.14 16.20 -1.63
C ASN A 16 -22.98 14.83 -2.30
N GLY A 17 -23.98 13.96 -2.14
CA GLY A 17 -23.97 12.62 -2.71
C GLY A 17 -23.14 11.60 -1.92
N ASP A 18 -22.47 12.01 -0.86
CA ASP A 18 -21.75 11.12 0.02
C ASP A 18 -22.59 10.76 1.25
N ASN A 19 -22.14 9.77 2.02
CA ASN A 19 -22.79 9.34 3.26
C ASN A 19 -21.82 9.32 4.45
N LYS A 20 -20.61 9.84 4.27
CA LYS A 20 -19.57 9.86 5.30
C LYS A 20 -18.96 11.24 5.43
N THR A 21 -18.48 11.52 6.65
CA THR A 21 -17.76 12.75 6.95
C THR A 21 -16.39 12.73 6.29
N ARG A 22 -16.03 13.81 5.62
CA ARG A 22 -14.74 14.01 4.96
C ARG A 22 -14.18 15.36 5.36
N GLN A 23 -12.88 15.56 5.16
CA GLN A 23 -12.27 16.89 5.26
C GLN A 23 -12.59 17.66 3.98
N VAL A 24 -13.33 18.74 4.11
CA VAL A 24 -13.76 19.58 2.97
C VAL A 24 -13.17 20.96 3.14
N CYS A 25 -12.56 21.50 2.09
CA CYS A 25 -12.01 22.84 2.13
C CYS A 25 -13.14 23.87 2.23
N THR A 26 -13.01 24.80 3.17
CA THR A 26 -14.00 25.85 3.40
C THR A 26 -14.03 26.92 2.31
N VAL A 27 -13.00 26.97 1.46
CA VAL A 27 -12.84 28.00 0.45
C VAL A 27 -13.02 27.43 -0.98
N CYS A 28 -12.22 26.42 -1.38
CA CYS A 28 -12.29 25.91 -2.75
C CYS A 28 -13.19 24.67 -2.91
N GLY A 29 -13.69 24.11 -1.81
CA GLY A 29 -14.58 22.96 -1.84
C GLY A 29 -13.90 21.63 -2.11
N HIS A 30 -12.56 21.60 -2.19
CA HIS A 30 -11.83 20.34 -2.39
C HIS A 30 -12.13 19.35 -1.27
N ILE A 31 -12.41 18.11 -1.65
CA ILE A 31 -12.69 17.03 -0.71
C ILE A 31 -11.44 16.14 -0.60
N HIS A 32 -10.96 15.95 0.64
CA HIS A 32 -9.83 15.06 0.91
C HIS A 32 -10.34 13.68 1.26
N TYR A 33 -10.08 12.73 0.39
CA TYR A 33 -10.41 11.31 0.60
C TYR A 33 -9.21 10.57 1.18
N VAL A 34 -9.47 9.76 2.21
CA VAL A 34 -8.46 8.87 2.79
C VAL A 34 -8.82 7.44 2.42
N ASN A 35 -7.94 6.79 1.67
CA ASN A 35 -8.14 5.42 1.20
C ASN A 35 -7.22 4.45 1.93
N PRO A 36 -7.59 3.17 2.04
CA PRO A 36 -6.70 2.16 2.57
C PRO A 36 -5.42 2.07 1.74
N ASN A 37 -4.31 1.76 2.41
CA ASN A 37 -3.06 1.47 1.72
C ASN A 37 -3.07 0.04 1.20
N ILE A 38 -2.46 -0.17 0.04
CA ILE A 38 -2.30 -1.49 -0.55
C ILE A 38 -0.86 -1.92 -0.39
N ILE A 39 -0.67 -3.10 0.20
CA ILE A 39 0.63 -3.75 0.29
C ILE A 39 0.64 -4.90 -0.71
N VAL A 40 1.67 -4.95 -1.53
CA VAL A 40 1.92 -6.06 -2.44
C VAL A 40 3.06 -6.89 -1.90
N GLY A 41 2.96 -8.19 -2.01
CA GLY A 41 3.98 -9.10 -1.57
C GLY A 41 4.13 -10.25 -2.55
N ILE A 42 5.19 -11.00 -2.39
CA ILE A 42 5.48 -12.14 -3.24
C ILE A 42 5.85 -13.35 -2.39
N LEU A 43 5.40 -14.50 -2.83
CA LEU A 43 5.80 -15.80 -2.27
C LEU A 43 6.75 -16.44 -3.29
N PRO A 44 8.07 -16.22 -3.17
CA PRO A 44 9.02 -16.78 -4.12
C PRO A 44 9.19 -18.27 -3.85
N VAL A 45 9.01 -19.08 -4.90
CA VAL A 45 9.13 -20.53 -4.81
C VAL A 45 10.19 -21.00 -5.79
N LYS A 46 11.10 -21.82 -5.31
CA LYS A 46 12.07 -22.52 -6.15
C LYS A 46 12.15 -23.98 -5.68
N GLU A 47 11.79 -24.90 -6.56
CA GLU A 47 11.66 -26.32 -6.22
C GLU A 47 10.63 -26.46 -5.09
N ASP A 48 11.00 -27.07 -3.97
CA ASP A 48 10.11 -27.27 -2.82
C ASP A 48 10.35 -26.25 -1.70
N LYS A 49 11.03 -25.13 -2.00
CA LYS A 49 11.42 -24.14 -1.00
C LYS A 49 10.81 -22.78 -1.30
N ILE A 50 10.56 -22.04 -0.24
CA ILE A 50 10.13 -20.64 -0.31
C ILE A 50 11.23 -19.75 0.25
N LEU A 51 11.30 -18.51 -0.24
CA LEU A 51 12.24 -17.53 0.27
C LEU A 51 11.52 -16.63 1.26
N LEU A 52 12.13 -16.45 2.43
CA LEU A 52 11.67 -15.53 3.46
C LEU A 52 12.77 -14.52 3.76
N CYS A 53 12.37 -13.30 4.09
CA CYS A 53 13.29 -12.25 4.52
C CYS A 53 13.17 -12.06 6.03
N LYS A 54 14.31 -11.82 6.68
CA LYS A 54 14.34 -11.48 8.10
C LYS A 54 14.33 -9.96 8.25
N ARG A 55 13.37 -9.45 9.01
CA ARG A 55 13.24 -8.01 9.19
C ARG A 55 14.43 -7.43 9.95
N ALA A 56 14.99 -6.34 9.42
CA ALA A 56 16.12 -5.65 10.02
C ALA A 56 15.72 -4.34 10.72
N ILE A 57 14.42 -3.99 10.70
CA ILE A 57 13.89 -2.77 11.33
C ILE A 57 12.57 -3.07 12.04
N GLU A 58 12.19 -2.18 12.96
CA GLU A 58 10.87 -2.22 13.59
C GLU A 58 9.77 -1.75 12.59
N PRO A 59 8.53 -2.20 12.70
CA PRO A 59 8.06 -3.22 13.66
C PRO A 59 8.47 -4.63 13.25
N GLY A 60 8.59 -5.52 14.22
CA GLY A 60 8.85 -6.93 13.96
C GLY A 60 10.32 -7.26 13.67
N TYR A 61 11.27 -6.46 14.19
CA TYR A 61 12.69 -6.76 14.05
C TYR A 61 13.01 -8.22 14.37
N GLY A 62 13.77 -8.85 13.49
CA GLY A 62 14.17 -10.25 13.63
C GLY A 62 13.12 -11.28 13.22
N LYS A 63 11.90 -10.88 12.90
CA LYS A 63 10.85 -11.78 12.43
C LYS A 63 11.00 -12.05 10.93
N TRP A 64 10.54 -13.23 10.53
CA TRP A 64 10.55 -13.64 9.14
C TRP A 64 9.30 -13.13 8.42
N THR A 65 9.46 -12.69 7.18
CA THR A 65 8.37 -12.17 6.36
C THR A 65 8.64 -12.47 4.89
N LEU A 66 7.60 -12.37 4.08
CA LEU A 66 7.73 -12.38 2.62
C LEU A 66 8.24 -11.01 2.14
N PRO A 67 8.97 -10.96 1.02
CA PRO A 67 9.28 -9.68 0.38
C PRO A 67 7.98 -8.94 0.06
N SER A 68 7.81 -7.73 0.58
CA SER A 68 6.58 -6.96 0.42
C SER A 68 6.80 -5.49 0.74
N GLY A 69 5.88 -4.65 0.29
CA GLY A 69 5.88 -3.24 0.57
C GLY A 69 4.67 -2.55 -0.03
N PHE A 70 4.58 -1.25 0.16
CA PHE A 70 3.47 -0.48 -0.38
C PHE A 70 3.52 -0.46 -1.90
N MET A 71 2.34 -0.65 -2.50
CA MET A 71 2.16 -0.50 -3.94
C MET A 71 2.37 0.96 -4.32
N GLU A 72 3.06 1.19 -5.44
CA GLU A 72 3.29 2.52 -5.97
C GLU A 72 2.20 2.90 -6.98
N ILE A 73 1.99 4.21 -7.14
CA ILE A 73 1.04 4.71 -8.14
C ILE A 73 1.55 4.34 -9.53
N GLY A 74 0.64 3.84 -10.37
CA GLY A 74 0.97 3.45 -11.74
C GLY A 74 1.45 2.02 -11.91
N GLU A 75 1.61 1.27 -10.81
CA GLU A 75 1.96 -0.15 -10.86
C GLU A 75 0.72 -1.03 -10.88
N SER A 76 0.83 -2.17 -11.57
CA SER A 76 -0.06 -3.30 -11.32
C SER A 76 0.40 -4.07 -10.07
N LEU A 77 -0.43 -4.97 -9.56
CA LEU A 77 -0.04 -5.85 -8.46
C LEU A 77 1.21 -6.66 -8.82
N GLU A 78 1.26 -7.19 -10.04
CA GLU A 78 2.39 -7.98 -10.54
C GLU A 78 3.66 -7.15 -10.61
N GLN A 79 3.57 -5.94 -11.12
CA GLN A 79 4.71 -5.01 -11.21
C GLN A 79 5.23 -4.65 -9.83
N GLY A 80 4.34 -4.35 -8.90
CA GLY A 80 4.70 -4.03 -7.52
C GLY A 80 5.37 -5.21 -6.83
N ALA A 81 4.81 -6.42 -6.98
CA ALA A 81 5.40 -7.64 -6.41
C ALA A 81 6.80 -7.92 -6.96
N LYS A 82 7.01 -7.75 -8.26
CA LYS A 82 8.34 -7.91 -8.88
C LYS A 82 9.33 -6.87 -8.36
N ARG A 83 8.89 -5.62 -8.23
CA ARG A 83 9.72 -4.54 -7.71
C ARG A 83 10.14 -4.83 -6.27
N GLU A 84 9.21 -5.22 -5.42
CA GLU A 84 9.51 -5.57 -4.02
C GLU A 84 10.47 -6.77 -3.92
N ALA A 85 10.29 -7.79 -4.76
CA ALA A 85 11.21 -8.92 -4.81
C ALA A 85 12.63 -8.48 -5.17
N LYS A 86 12.76 -7.54 -6.10
CA LYS A 86 14.06 -6.99 -6.51
C LYS A 86 14.69 -6.15 -5.40
N GLU A 87 13.92 -5.26 -4.79
CA GLU A 87 14.41 -4.35 -3.74
C GLU A 87 14.77 -5.09 -2.46
N GLU A 88 13.90 -6.00 -2.02
CA GLU A 88 14.03 -6.66 -0.71
C GLU A 88 14.97 -7.87 -0.74
N ALA A 89 15.03 -8.59 -1.83
CA ALA A 89 15.76 -9.85 -1.92
C ALA A 89 16.66 -9.99 -3.16
N ASN A 90 16.75 -8.94 -3.96
CA ASN A 90 17.52 -8.94 -5.22
C ASN A 90 17.14 -10.09 -6.15
N LEU A 91 15.87 -10.45 -6.19
CA LEU A 91 15.35 -11.53 -7.01
C LEU A 91 14.69 -11.01 -8.27
N GLN A 92 14.94 -11.72 -9.37
CA GLN A 92 14.13 -11.63 -10.58
C GLN A 92 13.15 -12.81 -10.56
N VAL A 93 11.86 -12.49 -10.64
CA VAL A 93 10.80 -13.50 -10.49
C VAL A 93 9.87 -13.48 -11.70
N GLN A 94 9.27 -14.62 -11.97
CA GLN A 94 8.17 -14.76 -12.91
C GLN A 94 6.89 -14.93 -12.10
N ILE A 95 5.90 -14.09 -12.39
CA ILE A 95 4.62 -14.18 -11.70
C ILE A 95 3.81 -15.35 -12.25
N MET A 96 3.36 -16.23 -11.37
CA MET A 96 2.58 -17.40 -11.74
C MET A 96 1.07 -17.12 -11.60
N HIS A 97 0.64 -16.69 -10.41
CA HIS A 97 -0.77 -16.41 -10.12
C HIS A 97 -0.88 -15.68 -8.78
N LEU A 98 -2.06 -15.14 -8.50
CA LEU A 98 -2.39 -14.58 -7.20
C LEU A 98 -2.52 -15.73 -6.19
N HIS A 99 -1.71 -15.69 -5.13
CA HIS A 99 -1.76 -16.70 -4.09
C HIS A 99 -2.95 -16.50 -3.16
N THR A 100 -3.05 -15.32 -2.55
CA THR A 100 -4.13 -14.98 -1.64
C THR A 100 -4.16 -13.48 -1.34
N THR A 101 -5.20 -13.06 -0.63
CA THR A 101 -5.33 -11.70 -0.11
C THR A 101 -5.65 -11.75 1.37
N TYR A 102 -5.20 -10.73 2.10
CA TYR A 102 -5.49 -10.56 3.52
C TYR A 102 -5.98 -9.14 3.77
N SER A 103 -6.90 -8.99 4.72
CA SER A 103 -7.34 -7.69 5.19
C SER A 103 -6.76 -7.43 6.58
N LEU A 104 -6.16 -6.25 6.73
CA LEU A 104 -5.64 -5.77 8.00
C LEU A 104 -6.37 -4.46 8.34
N PRO A 105 -7.47 -4.54 9.13
CA PRO A 105 -8.25 -3.35 9.48
C PRO A 105 -7.46 -2.34 10.30
#